data_58f91b976c9215fdf7c6cec4beb3cedb
#
_entry.id   58f91b976c9215fdf7c6cec4beb3cedb
#
_cell.length_a   1.000
_cell.length_b   1.000
_cell.length_c   1.000
_cell.angle_alpha   90.00
_cell.angle_beta   90.00
_cell.angle_gamma   90.00
#
_symmetry.space_group_name_H-M   'P 1'
#
loop_
_entity.id
_entity.type
_entity.pdbx_description
1 polymer ?
#
loop_
_entity_poly.entity_id
_entity_poly.type
_entity_poly.pdbx_seq_one_letter_code
_entity_poly.pdbx_strand_id
1 'polypeptide(L)'
;MVSFDRFKDGKRYALTFSYDDGVTQDKRLIEIFNKYGLKATFNLTSELLGGTNTLVRGGVTVNHNKIDPQDVRSVYSGHEVAAHTLTHPFLPKETDAQVRRQVEDDRKNHCALFDRDIVGLAYPCGGQNFDDRVSQIIRERTGVKYARTIISNNNFKLQT
;
A
#
# COMPACT_ATOMS: atom_id res chain seq x y z
N MET A 1 -28.58 -3.56 12.39
CA MET A 1 -27.43 -2.73 11.97
C MET A 1 -26.56 -2.54 13.20
N VAL A 2 -25.32 -3.06 13.21
CA VAL A 2 -24.40 -2.84 14.33
C VAL A 2 -23.75 -1.47 14.12
N SER A 3 -23.99 -0.55 15.04
CA SER A 3 -23.37 0.78 15.04
C SER A 3 -22.14 0.74 15.95
N PHE A 4 -20.97 1.06 15.43
CA PHE A 4 -19.75 1.24 16.21
C PHE A 4 -19.60 2.72 16.54
N ASP A 5 -19.76 3.08 17.79
CA ASP A 5 -19.54 4.44 18.29
C ASP A 5 -18.17 4.62 18.98
N ARG A 6 -17.40 3.53 19.11
CA ARG A 6 -16.09 3.46 19.75
C ARG A 6 -15.15 2.52 19.00
N PHE A 7 -13.87 2.87 19.01
CA PHE A 7 -12.80 1.97 18.62
C PHE A 7 -12.46 1.00 19.76
N LYS A 8 -11.58 0.04 19.49
CA LYS A 8 -11.09 -0.93 20.46
C LYS A 8 -10.75 -0.25 21.80
N ASP A 9 -11.07 -0.91 22.90
CA ASP A 9 -10.86 -0.45 24.28
C ASP A 9 -11.61 0.87 24.62
N GLY A 10 -12.75 1.13 23.96
CA GLY A 10 -13.59 2.29 24.22
C GLY A 10 -13.03 3.62 23.73
N LYS A 11 -12.00 3.60 22.87
CA LYS A 11 -11.37 4.82 22.35
C LYS A 11 -12.31 5.60 21.44
N ARG A 12 -12.21 6.94 21.51
CA ARG A 12 -13.02 7.85 20.67
C ARG A 12 -12.36 8.13 19.32
N TYR A 13 -11.05 7.97 19.23
CA TYR A 13 -10.27 8.31 18.05
C TYR A 13 -9.36 7.14 17.69
N ALA A 14 -9.11 6.96 16.40
CA ALA A 14 -8.07 6.10 15.86
C ALA A 14 -7.21 6.91 14.90
N LEU A 15 -5.92 6.62 14.88
CA LEU A 15 -4.96 7.17 13.94
C LEU A 15 -4.31 6.02 13.20
N THR A 16 -4.34 6.08 11.87
CA THR A 16 -3.68 5.12 11.00
C THR A 16 -2.69 5.83 10.09
N PHE A 17 -1.62 5.14 9.75
CA PHE A 17 -0.60 5.63 8.83
C PHE A 17 -0.48 4.65 7.67
N SER A 18 -0.41 5.18 6.44
CA SER A 18 -0.21 4.38 5.23
C SER A 18 0.71 5.13 4.29
N TYR A 19 1.81 4.47 3.89
CA TYR A 19 2.86 5.03 3.04
C TYR A 19 3.08 4.14 1.84
N ASP A 20 3.39 4.75 0.69
CA ASP A 20 3.46 4.10 -0.59
C ASP A 20 4.91 4.02 -1.09
N ASP A 21 5.10 3.16 -2.09
CA ASP A 21 6.27 3.08 -2.95
C ASP A 21 7.51 2.35 -2.41
N GLY A 22 7.66 2.12 -1.12
CA GLY A 22 8.81 1.41 -0.58
C GLY A 22 10.14 2.15 -0.79
N VAL A 23 10.17 3.43 -0.41
CA VAL A 23 11.32 4.31 -0.63
C VAL A 23 12.36 4.24 0.48
N THR A 24 13.61 4.60 0.18
CA THR A 24 14.72 4.54 1.15
C THR A 24 14.48 5.41 2.39
N GLN A 25 13.66 6.45 2.29
CA GLN A 25 13.23 7.30 3.40
C GLN A 25 12.43 6.56 4.47
N ASP A 26 11.80 5.45 4.11
CA ASP A 26 11.03 4.62 5.05
C ASP A 26 11.91 4.10 6.19
N LYS A 27 13.21 3.88 5.98
CA LYS A 27 14.15 3.47 7.03
C LYS A 27 14.09 4.44 8.21
N ARG A 28 14.23 5.73 7.95
CA ARG A 28 14.17 6.77 8.99
C ARG A 28 12.77 6.91 9.60
N LEU A 29 11.73 6.82 8.78
CA LEU A 29 10.35 6.90 9.27
C LEU A 29 10.03 5.76 10.24
N ILE A 30 10.44 4.54 9.89
CA ILE A 30 10.25 3.35 10.72
C ILE A 30 11.02 3.44 12.04
N GLU A 31 12.24 3.96 12.03
CA GLU A 31 12.99 4.23 13.27
C GLU A 31 12.20 5.15 14.22
N ILE A 32 11.59 6.21 13.68
CA ILE A 32 10.76 7.14 14.46
C ILE A 32 9.50 6.41 14.97
N PHE A 33 8.82 5.65 14.13
CA PHE A 33 7.62 4.92 14.54
C PHE A 33 7.92 3.90 15.63
N ASN A 34 9.00 3.15 15.48
CA ASN A 34 9.43 2.17 16.48
C ASN A 34 9.78 2.82 17.81
N LYS A 35 10.44 3.97 17.78
CA LYS A 35 10.77 4.76 19.01
C LYS A 35 9.51 5.14 19.79
N TYR A 36 8.41 5.44 19.12
CA TYR A 36 7.15 5.86 19.76
C TYR A 36 6.09 4.75 19.83
N GLY A 37 6.43 3.52 19.50
CA GLY A 37 5.49 2.38 19.52
C GLY A 37 4.37 2.49 18.49
N LEU A 38 4.55 3.27 17.43
CA LEU A 38 3.58 3.47 16.37
C LEU A 38 3.69 2.37 15.31
N LYS A 39 2.58 2.10 14.64
CA LYS A 39 2.51 1.14 13.51
C LYS A 39 1.95 1.83 12.29
N ALA A 40 2.37 1.34 11.12
CA ALA A 40 1.92 1.80 9.82
C ALA A 40 1.75 0.64 8.85
N THR A 41 1.03 0.89 7.77
CA THR A 41 0.99 0.06 6.58
C THR A 41 1.94 0.66 5.54
N PHE A 42 2.80 -0.17 4.97
CA PHE A 42 3.68 0.20 3.86
C PHE A 42 3.25 -0.57 2.61
N ASN A 43 2.88 0.17 1.57
CA ASN A 43 2.37 -0.37 0.32
C ASN A 43 3.52 -0.43 -0.68
N LEU A 44 3.97 -1.63 -1.00
CA LEU A 44 5.21 -1.84 -1.75
C LEU A 44 4.94 -2.27 -3.19
N THR A 45 5.83 -1.88 -4.09
CA THR A 45 5.81 -2.24 -5.53
C THR A 45 6.94 -3.21 -5.79
N SER A 46 6.63 -4.50 -5.94
CA SER A 46 7.66 -5.56 -5.85
C SER A 46 8.68 -5.55 -7.00
N GLU A 47 8.29 -5.24 -8.23
CA GLU A 47 9.22 -5.18 -9.37
C GLU A 47 10.07 -3.91 -9.41
N LEU A 48 9.78 -2.91 -8.56
CA LEU A 48 10.56 -1.67 -8.49
C LEU A 48 11.57 -1.66 -7.34
N LEU A 49 11.57 -2.67 -6.47
CA LEU A 49 12.52 -2.78 -5.36
C LEU A 49 13.97 -2.70 -5.86
N GLY A 50 14.83 -1.97 -5.15
CA GLY A 50 16.24 -1.71 -5.53
C GLY A 50 16.41 -0.69 -6.65
N GLY A 51 15.32 -0.22 -7.25
CA GLY A 51 15.36 0.77 -8.33
C GLY A 51 15.78 2.16 -7.86
N THR A 52 16.44 2.91 -8.73
CA THR A 52 16.83 4.31 -8.48
C THR A 52 15.94 5.26 -9.27
N ASN A 53 15.44 6.29 -8.62
CA ASN A 53 14.60 7.30 -9.24
C ASN A 53 14.66 8.63 -8.47
N THR A 54 14.24 9.70 -9.13
CA THR A 54 14.02 11.01 -8.50
C THR A 54 12.67 11.57 -8.89
N LEU A 55 12.07 12.35 -7.99
CA LEU A 55 10.83 13.10 -8.24
C LEU A 55 11.09 14.59 -8.09
N VAL A 56 10.41 15.39 -8.90
CA VAL A 56 10.39 16.85 -8.71
C VAL A 56 9.08 17.24 -8.04
N ARG A 57 9.16 17.86 -6.88
CA ARG A 57 8.03 18.36 -6.11
C ARG A 57 8.28 19.83 -5.72
N GLY A 58 7.40 20.73 -6.16
CA GLY A 58 7.55 22.17 -5.87
C GLY A 58 8.91 22.76 -6.31
N GLY A 59 9.47 22.29 -7.43
CA GLY A 59 10.78 22.73 -7.93
C GLY A 59 11.98 22.08 -7.22
N VAL A 60 11.76 21.21 -6.23
CA VAL A 60 12.84 20.49 -5.51
C VAL A 60 12.94 19.08 -6.05
N THR A 61 14.15 18.65 -6.40
CA THR A 61 14.45 17.25 -6.76
C THR A 61 14.60 16.43 -5.48
N VAL A 62 13.75 15.40 -5.34
CA VAL A 62 13.74 14.51 -4.18
C VAL A 62 14.19 13.12 -4.61
N ASN A 63 15.05 12.50 -3.82
CA ASN A 63 15.41 11.10 -4.01
C ASN A 63 14.19 10.21 -3.80
N HIS A 64 13.97 9.29 -4.75
CA HIS A 64 12.85 8.34 -4.72
C HIS A 64 13.36 6.90 -4.97
N ASN A 65 14.58 6.61 -4.52
CA ASN A 65 15.15 5.27 -4.60
C ASN A 65 14.36 4.30 -3.74
N LYS A 66 14.18 3.10 -4.25
CA LYS A 66 13.45 2.03 -3.57
C LYS A 66 14.38 1.28 -2.60
N ILE A 67 13.79 0.69 -1.56
CA ILE A 67 14.50 -0.20 -0.63
C ILE A 67 15.08 -1.38 -1.42
N ASP A 68 16.31 -1.77 -1.10
CA ASP A 68 16.95 -2.95 -1.69
C ASP A 68 16.15 -4.22 -1.32
N PRO A 69 15.91 -5.15 -2.26
CA PRO A 69 15.16 -6.38 -2.00
C PRO A 69 15.67 -7.18 -0.80
N GLN A 70 16.97 -7.22 -0.57
CA GLN A 70 17.58 -7.94 0.56
C GLN A 70 17.27 -7.30 1.93
N ASP A 71 16.99 -5.98 1.97
CA ASP A 71 16.70 -5.24 3.19
C ASP A 71 15.21 -5.19 3.53
N VAL A 72 14.33 -5.42 2.54
CA VAL A 72 12.87 -5.19 2.65
C VAL A 72 12.27 -5.89 3.86
N ARG A 73 12.57 -7.19 4.06
CA ARG A 73 12.02 -7.97 5.16
C ARG A 73 12.42 -7.41 6.53
N SER A 74 13.66 -6.98 6.68
CA SER A 74 14.15 -6.42 7.95
C SER A 74 13.63 -5.02 8.20
N VAL A 75 13.60 -4.16 7.18
CA VAL A 75 13.15 -2.77 7.28
C VAL A 75 11.69 -2.70 7.72
N TYR A 76 10.79 -3.45 7.09
CA TYR A 76 9.36 -3.40 7.40
C TYR A 76 8.93 -4.37 8.51
N SER A 77 9.88 -4.97 9.23
CA SER A 77 9.58 -5.86 10.35
C SER A 77 8.74 -5.16 11.41
N GLY A 78 7.65 -5.81 11.83
CA GLY A 78 6.73 -5.29 12.85
C GLY A 78 5.73 -4.25 12.35
N HIS A 79 5.71 -3.96 11.05
CA HIS A 79 4.69 -3.14 10.38
C HIS A 79 3.85 -3.99 9.43
N GLU A 80 2.71 -3.46 9.02
CA GLU A 80 1.93 -4.07 7.96
C GLU A 80 2.57 -3.77 6.60
N VAL A 81 2.55 -4.76 5.71
CA VAL A 81 2.91 -4.60 4.31
C VAL A 81 1.69 -4.92 3.47
N ALA A 82 1.43 -4.10 2.47
CA ALA A 82 0.38 -4.30 1.48
C ALA A 82 0.95 -4.14 0.07
N ALA A 83 0.21 -4.63 -0.92
CA ALA A 83 0.55 -4.51 -2.33
C ALA A 83 0.34 -3.09 -2.84
N HIS A 84 1.12 -2.72 -3.86
CA HIS A 84 0.98 -1.45 -4.57
C HIS A 84 1.17 -1.62 -6.08
N THR A 85 0.88 -2.82 -6.58
CA THR A 85 1.08 -3.30 -7.96
C THR A 85 2.55 -3.56 -8.30
N LEU A 86 2.79 -4.39 -9.32
CA LEU A 86 4.14 -4.77 -9.75
C LEU A 86 5.00 -3.56 -10.17
N THR A 87 4.43 -2.67 -11.00
CA THR A 87 5.18 -1.60 -11.71
C THR A 87 4.53 -0.22 -11.60
N HIS A 88 3.54 -0.05 -10.72
CA HIS A 88 2.85 1.20 -10.46
C HIS A 88 2.11 1.80 -11.69
N PRO A 89 1.34 1.02 -12.47
CA PRO A 89 0.59 1.53 -13.63
C PRO A 89 -0.71 2.24 -13.22
N PHE A 90 -1.28 3.02 -14.13
CA PHE A 90 -2.63 3.57 -13.98
C PHE A 90 -3.66 2.49 -14.35
N LEU A 91 -4.15 1.73 -13.37
CA LEU A 91 -4.97 0.53 -13.55
C LEU A 91 -6.21 0.69 -14.45
N PRO A 92 -6.94 1.83 -14.45
CA PRO A 92 -8.08 2.00 -15.35
C PRO A 92 -7.74 1.94 -16.85
N LYS A 93 -6.47 2.13 -17.22
CA LYS A 93 -5.99 2.01 -18.61
C LYS A 93 -5.49 0.62 -18.99
N GLU A 94 -5.33 -0.24 -18.01
CA GLU A 94 -4.85 -1.60 -18.19
C GLU A 94 -5.98 -2.55 -18.63
N THR A 95 -5.66 -3.61 -19.37
CA THR A 95 -6.60 -4.69 -19.66
C THR A 95 -6.93 -5.50 -18.40
N ASP A 96 -8.03 -6.23 -18.38
CA ASP A 96 -8.44 -7.07 -17.24
C ASP A 96 -7.34 -8.05 -16.80
N ALA A 97 -6.67 -8.66 -17.77
CA ALA A 97 -5.58 -9.59 -17.52
C ALA A 97 -4.37 -8.87 -16.87
N GLN A 98 -4.07 -7.66 -17.32
CA GLN A 98 -3.00 -6.83 -16.76
C GLN A 98 -3.35 -6.34 -15.36
N VAL A 99 -4.59 -5.87 -15.13
CA VAL A 99 -5.04 -5.48 -13.77
C VAL A 99 -4.84 -6.64 -12.79
N ARG A 100 -5.35 -7.84 -13.15
CA ARG A 100 -5.17 -9.02 -12.30
C ARG A 100 -3.69 -9.33 -12.07
N ARG A 101 -2.87 -9.34 -13.11
CA ARG A 101 -1.43 -9.60 -13.02
C ARG A 101 -0.75 -8.58 -12.11
N GLN A 102 -0.97 -7.29 -12.37
CA GLN A 102 -0.35 -6.20 -11.61
C GLN A 102 -0.62 -6.29 -10.09
N VAL A 103 -1.82 -6.72 -9.73
CA VAL A 103 -2.23 -6.79 -8.32
C VAL A 103 -1.89 -8.13 -7.69
N GLU A 104 -2.27 -9.24 -8.33
CA GLU A 104 -2.13 -10.57 -7.71
C GLU A 104 -0.69 -11.06 -7.69
N ASP A 105 0.09 -10.81 -8.75
CA ASP A 105 1.48 -11.24 -8.79
C ASP A 105 2.34 -10.39 -7.83
N ASP A 106 2.06 -9.08 -7.70
CA ASP A 106 2.68 -8.23 -6.68
C ASP A 106 2.39 -8.73 -5.26
N ARG A 107 1.11 -9.02 -4.97
CA ARG A 107 0.69 -9.62 -3.70
C ARG A 107 1.45 -10.90 -3.39
N LYS A 108 1.55 -11.81 -4.37
CA LYS A 108 2.26 -13.10 -4.24
C LYS A 108 3.75 -12.92 -4.02
N ASN A 109 4.38 -11.98 -4.71
CA ASN A 109 5.79 -11.64 -4.50
C ASN A 109 6.02 -11.22 -3.05
N HIS A 110 5.14 -10.39 -2.51
CA HIS A 110 5.23 -9.97 -1.11
C HIS A 110 4.91 -11.11 -0.14
N CYS A 111 3.94 -11.99 -0.43
CA CYS A 111 3.71 -13.18 0.38
C CYS A 111 4.99 -14.05 0.50
N ALA A 112 5.66 -14.29 -0.62
CA ALA A 112 6.91 -15.05 -0.64
C ALA A 112 8.05 -14.32 0.09
N LEU A 113 8.18 -13.02 -0.12
CA LEU A 113 9.24 -12.22 0.48
C LEU A 113 9.12 -12.10 2.00
N PHE A 114 7.90 -11.97 2.52
CA PHE A 114 7.64 -11.78 3.96
C PHE A 114 7.26 -13.08 4.69
N ASP A 115 7.08 -14.19 3.97
CA ASP A 115 6.65 -15.48 4.51
C ASP A 115 5.36 -15.35 5.34
N ARG A 116 4.40 -14.61 4.82
CA ARG A 116 3.07 -14.39 5.41
C ARG A 116 2.06 -13.98 4.36
N ASP A 117 0.79 -14.12 4.68
CA ASP A 117 -0.29 -13.66 3.79
C ASP A 117 -0.36 -12.12 3.74
N ILE A 118 -0.36 -11.57 2.54
CA ILE A 118 -0.53 -10.15 2.26
C ILE A 118 -1.94 -9.97 1.68
N VAL A 119 -2.74 -9.18 2.33
CA VAL A 119 -4.18 -9.05 2.01
C VAL A 119 -4.62 -7.62 1.66
N GLY A 120 -3.76 -6.65 1.88
CA GLY A 120 -4.02 -5.24 1.61
C GLY A 120 -3.50 -4.81 0.24
N LEU A 121 -4.13 -3.78 -0.31
CA LEU A 121 -3.72 -3.07 -1.51
C LEU A 121 -3.86 -1.56 -1.30
N ALA A 122 -2.93 -0.76 -1.79
CA ALA A 122 -3.19 0.63 -2.11
C ALA A 122 -3.23 0.80 -3.63
N TYR A 123 -4.23 1.49 -4.15
CA TYR A 123 -4.29 1.79 -5.57
C TYR A 123 -3.13 2.71 -5.97
N PRO A 124 -2.36 2.40 -7.04
CA PRO A 124 -1.25 3.23 -7.49
C PRO A 124 -1.74 4.50 -8.17
N CYS A 125 -0.87 5.48 -8.29
CA CYS A 125 -1.12 6.77 -8.92
C CYS A 125 -2.09 7.68 -8.15
N GLY A 126 -2.22 8.91 -8.64
CA GLY A 126 -3.16 9.90 -8.15
C GLY A 126 -4.42 10.00 -9.03
N GLY A 127 -5.34 10.88 -8.66
CA GLY A 127 -6.58 11.09 -9.39
C GLY A 127 -7.57 9.92 -9.26
N GLN A 128 -8.36 9.68 -10.29
CA GLN A 128 -9.30 8.55 -10.31
C GLN A 128 -8.56 7.27 -10.74
N ASN A 129 -7.77 6.72 -9.84
CA ASN A 129 -6.84 5.62 -10.07
C ASN A 129 -7.49 4.21 -9.99
N PHE A 130 -8.80 4.13 -9.87
CA PHE A 130 -9.63 2.93 -9.95
C PHE A 130 -11.01 3.25 -10.49
N ASP A 131 -11.72 2.24 -10.96
CA ASP A 131 -13.11 2.26 -11.38
C ASP A 131 -13.82 0.97 -10.94
N ASP A 132 -15.11 0.84 -11.24
CA ASP A 132 -15.90 -0.34 -10.86
C ASP A 132 -15.36 -1.62 -11.50
N ARG A 133 -14.90 -1.56 -12.75
CA ARG A 133 -14.27 -2.68 -13.45
C ARG A 133 -13.01 -3.16 -12.74
N VAL A 134 -12.09 -2.25 -12.43
CA VAL A 134 -10.86 -2.56 -11.69
C VAL A 134 -11.18 -3.15 -10.32
N SER A 135 -12.12 -2.55 -9.59
CA SER A 135 -12.52 -3.01 -8.26
C SER A 135 -13.12 -4.41 -8.31
N GLN A 136 -13.95 -4.71 -9.32
CA GLN A 136 -14.55 -6.03 -9.51
C GLN A 136 -13.48 -7.09 -9.82
N ILE A 137 -12.53 -6.78 -10.72
CA ILE A 137 -11.43 -7.70 -11.04
C ILE A 137 -10.61 -8.05 -9.78
N ILE A 138 -10.27 -7.04 -9.00
CA ILE A 138 -9.48 -7.24 -7.77
C ILE A 138 -10.25 -8.12 -6.78
N ARG A 139 -11.53 -7.82 -6.55
CA ARG A 139 -12.41 -8.58 -5.63
C ARG A 139 -12.56 -10.04 -6.03
N GLU A 140 -12.76 -10.30 -7.33
CA GLU A 140 -13.11 -11.63 -7.81
C GLU A 140 -11.91 -12.50 -8.19
N ARG A 141 -10.77 -11.87 -8.57
CA ARG A 141 -9.66 -12.58 -9.21
C ARG A 141 -8.33 -12.44 -8.50
N THR A 142 -8.32 -11.89 -7.28
CA THR A 142 -7.11 -11.75 -6.47
C THR A 142 -7.34 -12.16 -5.01
N GLY A 143 -6.27 -12.33 -4.25
CA GLY A 143 -6.33 -12.59 -2.82
C GLY A 143 -6.46 -11.35 -1.94
N VAL A 144 -6.64 -10.16 -2.52
CA VAL A 144 -6.81 -8.89 -1.80
C VAL A 144 -8.13 -8.90 -1.03
N LYS A 145 -8.11 -8.44 0.23
CA LYS A 145 -9.28 -8.36 1.11
C LYS A 145 -9.75 -6.92 1.35
N TYR A 146 -8.84 -5.95 1.23
CA TYR A 146 -9.17 -4.53 1.31
C TYR A 146 -8.25 -3.71 0.41
N ALA A 147 -8.74 -2.57 -0.07
CA ALA A 147 -7.95 -1.64 -0.85
C ALA A 147 -8.13 -0.20 -0.35
N ARG A 148 -7.03 0.54 -0.26
CA ARG A 148 -7.01 1.95 0.10
C ARG A 148 -7.04 2.82 -1.16
N THR A 149 -7.92 3.79 -1.17
CA THR A 149 -7.98 4.87 -2.16
C THR A 149 -7.31 6.13 -1.62
N ILE A 150 -7.23 7.19 -2.44
CA ILE A 150 -6.80 8.52 -2.03
C ILE A 150 -7.98 9.47 -1.78
N ILE A 151 -9.22 8.96 -1.89
CA ILE A 151 -10.42 9.77 -1.71
C ILE A 151 -10.70 9.92 -0.21
N SER A 152 -10.69 11.18 0.26
CA SER A 152 -11.10 11.48 1.63
C SER A 152 -12.62 11.67 1.70
N ASN A 153 -13.28 10.83 2.48
CA ASN A 153 -14.73 10.89 2.69
C ASN A 153 -15.12 11.34 4.11
N ASN A 154 -14.12 11.68 4.93
CA ASN A 154 -14.28 12.14 6.32
C ASN A 154 -15.13 11.22 7.21
N ASN A 155 -15.17 9.93 6.92
CA ASN A 155 -15.85 8.92 7.72
C ASN A 155 -15.13 7.57 7.62
N PHE A 156 -15.47 6.63 8.53
CA PHE A 156 -14.93 5.27 8.58
C PHE A 156 -15.89 4.22 8.01
N LYS A 157 -16.91 4.62 7.24
CA LYS A 157 -17.77 3.65 6.57
C LYS A 157 -17.00 2.96 5.45
N LEU A 158 -17.03 1.64 5.44
CA LEU A 158 -16.51 0.87 4.34
C LEU A 158 -17.29 1.22 3.06
N GLN A 159 -16.56 1.50 2.00
CA GLN A 159 -17.14 1.64 0.67
C GLN A 159 -17.18 0.24 0.04
N THR A 160 -18.36 -0.19 -0.37
CA THR A 160 -18.62 -1.50 -0.98
C THR A 160 -18.74 -1.35 -2.49
#